data_9e08a65ae182074a8d335fd4a32e982b
#
_entry.id   9e08a65ae182074a8d335fd4a32e982b
#
_cell.length_a   1.000
_cell.length_b   1.000
_cell.length_c   1.000
_cell.angle_alpha   90.00
_cell.angle_beta   90.00
_cell.angle_gamma   90.00
#
_symmetry.space_group_name_H-M   'P 1'
#
loop_
_entity.id
_entity.type
_entity.pdbx_description
1 polymer ?
#
loop_
_entity_poly.entity_id
_entity_poly.type
_entity_poly.pdbx_seq_one_letter_code
_entity_poly.pdbx_strand_id
1 'polypeptide(L)' 'MEYNYLWLLNYNTAECIVIKLTKEDKELMIDYNNFETFMADCLEEKYNFNLNDCYWMVSENYEFTKFGF' A
#
# COMPACT_ATOMS: atom_id res chain seq x y z
N MET A 1 -14.95 -2.31 4.98
CA MET A 1 -14.15 -2.20 3.72
C MET A 1 -13.06 -3.24 3.72
N GLU A 2 -12.86 -3.86 2.58
CA GLU A 2 -11.80 -4.84 2.40
C GLU A 2 -10.53 -4.16 1.89
N TYR A 3 -9.37 -4.47 2.47
CA TYR A 3 -8.10 -3.91 2.05
C TYR A 3 -7.51 -4.81 0.96
N ASN A 4 -7.80 -4.49 -0.30
CA ASN A 4 -7.32 -5.27 -1.43
C ASN A 4 -6.14 -4.64 -2.13
N TYR A 5 -6.06 -3.31 -2.13
CA TYR A 5 -5.01 -2.57 -2.81
C TYR A 5 -4.41 -1.53 -1.89
N LEU A 6 -3.10 -1.41 -1.94
CA LEU A 6 -2.34 -0.36 -1.25
C LEU A 6 -1.78 0.58 -2.30
N TRP A 7 -2.09 1.87 -2.15
CA TRP A 7 -1.61 2.93 -3.03
C TRP A 7 -0.61 3.77 -2.27
N LEU A 8 0.54 4.00 -2.88
CA LEU A 8 1.62 4.77 -2.28
C LEU A 8 2.06 5.86 -3.25
N LEU A 9 2.20 7.08 -2.73
CA LEU A 9 2.79 8.19 -3.47
C LEU A 9 4.11 8.55 -2.81
N ASN A 10 5.21 8.23 -3.47
CA ASN A 10 6.54 8.57 -2.99
C ASN A 10 6.86 10.00 -3.39
N TYR A 11 6.85 10.93 -2.44
CA TYR A 11 7.06 12.35 -2.73
C TYR A 11 8.52 12.72 -2.96
N ASN A 12 9.47 11.84 -2.66
CA ASN A 12 10.88 12.07 -2.97
C ASN A 12 11.22 11.69 -4.42
N THR A 13 10.56 10.68 -4.97
CA THR A 13 10.82 10.19 -6.31
C THR A 13 9.71 10.51 -7.31
N ALA A 14 8.59 11.05 -6.84
CA ALA A 14 7.38 11.28 -7.62
C ALA A 14 6.80 9.99 -8.22
N GLU A 15 7.04 8.86 -7.58
CA GLU A 15 6.59 7.56 -8.03
C GLU A 15 5.25 7.19 -7.39
N CYS A 16 4.34 6.65 -8.19
CA CYS A 16 3.09 6.08 -7.69
C CYS A 16 3.20 4.57 -7.71
N ILE A 17 3.02 3.95 -6.55
CA ILE A 17 3.14 2.50 -6.39
C ILE A 17 1.76 1.95 -6.05
N VAL A 18 1.33 0.91 -6.77
CA VAL A 18 0.08 0.21 -6.46
C VAL A 18 0.42 -1.25 -6.19
N ILE A 19 0.00 -1.72 -5.03
CA ILE A 19 0.24 -3.10 -4.61
C ILE A 19 -1.10 -3.80 -4.44
N LYS A 20 -1.28 -4.91 -5.15
CA LYS A 20 -2.40 -5.80 -4.90
C LYS A 20 -2.00 -6.74 -3.77
N LEU A 21 -2.67 -6.61 -2.63
CA LEU A 21 -2.37 -7.43 -1.47
C LEU A 21 -2.73 -8.89 -1.75
N THR A 22 -1.79 -9.78 -1.50
CA THR A 22 -2.00 -11.22 -1.69
C THR A 22 -2.81 -11.79 -0.53
N LYS A 23 -3.30 -13.01 -0.71
CA LYS A 23 -3.98 -13.72 0.36
C LYS A 23 -3.07 -13.85 1.59
N GLU A 24 -1.79 -14.11 1.35
CA GLU A 24 -0.77 -14.23 2.39
C GLU A 24 -0.58 -12.91 3.14
N ASP A 25 -0.53 -11.79 2.41
CA ASP A 25 -0.44 -10.46 3.02
C ASP A 25 -1.63 -10.19 3.95
N LYS A 26 -2.83 -10.55 3.50
CA LYS A 26 -4.05 -10.34 4.27
C LYS A 26 -4.09 -11.20 5.53
N GLU A 27 -3.56 -12.41 5.46
CA GLU A 27 -3.49 -13.30 6.62
C GLU A 27 -2.53 -12.75 7.67
N LEU A 28 -1.38 -12.22 7.26
CA LEU A 28 -0.42 -11.59 8.16
C LEU A 28 -0.99 -10.32 8.79
N MET A 29 -1.78 -9.58 8.05
CA MET A 29 -2.38 -8.33 8.51
C MET A 29 -3.26 -8.51 9.75
N ILE A 30 -3.90 -9.66 9.89
CA ILE A 30 -4.81 -9.97 10.99
C ILE A 30 -4.11 -9.87 12.34
N ASP A 31 -2.81 -10.16 12.40
CA ASP A 31 -2.04 -10.17 13.63
C ASP A 31 -1.62 -8.77 14.10
N TYR A 32 -1.91 -7.75 13.32
CA TYR A 32 -1.51 -6.37 13.62
C TYR A 32 -2.69 -5.52 14.05
N ASN A 33 -2.47 -4.64 15.03
CA ASN A 33 -3.49 -3.75 15.54
C ASN A 33 -3.80 -2.58 14.61
N ASN A 34 -2.82 -2.17 13.80
CA ASN A 34 -3.06 -1.13 12.80
C ASN A 34 -2.27 -1.44 11.54
N PHE A 35 -2.77 -0.90 10.44
CA PHE A 35 -2.22 -1.17 9.12
C PHE A 35 -0.83 -0.55 8.92
N GLU A 36 -0.60 0.61 9.54
CA GLU A 36 0.69 1.29 9.41
C GLU A 36 1.85 0.45 9.96
N THR A 37 1.65 -0.17 11.13
CA THR A 37 2.64 -1.06 11.71
C THR A 37 2.87 -2.28 10.83
N PHE A 38 1.80 -2.82 10.26
CA PHE A 38 1.90 -3.94 9.33
C PHE A 38 2.72 -3.58 8.10
N MET A 39 2.49 -2.39 7.52
CA MET A 39 3.27 -1.92 6.38
C MET A 39 4.75 -1.82 6.73
N ALA A 40 5.06 -1.22 7.87
CA ALA A 40 6.45 -1.02 8.28
C ALA A 40 7.18 -2.34 8.55
N ASP A 41 6.49 -3.31 9.15
CA ASP A 41 7.12 -4.58 9.53
C ASP A 41 7.21 -5.58 8.38
N CYS A 42 6.21 -5.60 7.50
CA CYS A 42 6.08 -6.65 6.49
C CYS A 42 6.17 -6.18 5.05
N LEU A 43 5.45 -5.12 4.71
CA LEU A 43 5.31 -4.71 3.32
C LEU A 43 6.47 -3.90 2.78
N GLU A 44 7.09 -3.06 3.58
CA GLU A 44 8.23 -2.24 3.15
C GLU A 44 9.36 -3.10 2.58
N GLU A 45 9.69 -4.15 3.28
CA GLU A 45 10.76 -5.05 2.86
C GLU A 45 10.35 -5.87 1.64
N LYS A 46 9.14 -6.42 1.69
CA LYS A 46 8.65 -7.29 0.62
C LYS A 46 8.52 -6.57 -0.72
N TYR A 47 8.01 -5.34 -0.70
CA TYR A 47 7.73 -4.57 -1.92
C TYR A 47 8.72 -3.44 -2.18
N ASN A 48 9.72 -3.32 -1.33
CA ASN A 48 10.83 -2.39 -1.49
C ASN A 48 10.41 -0.92 -1.64
N PHE A 49 9.72 -0.41 -0.62
CA PHE A 49 9.39 1.01 -0.54
C PHE A 49 9.73 1.54 0.84
N ASN A 50 9.81 2.87 0.98
CA ASN A 50 10.06 3.52 2.27
C ASN A 50 8.81 4.29 2.68
N LEU A 51 8.13 3.80 3.70
CA LEU A 51 6.87 4.38 4.16
C LEU A 51 7.02 5.85 4.60
N ASN A 52 8.17 6.20 5.15
CA ASN A 52 8.43 7.58 5.58
C ASN A 52 8.46 8.59 4.44
N ASP A 53 8.67 8.11 3.20
CA ASP A 53 8.70 8.94 2.01
C ASP A 53 7.39 8.95 1.24
N CYS A 54 6.35 8.32 1.78
CA CYS A 54 5.11 8.09 1.05
C CYS A 54 3.88 8.59 1.77
N TYR A 55 2.93 9.10 0.98
CA TYR A 55 1.52 9.13 1.38
C TYR A 55 0.92 7.81 0.93
N TRP A 56 -0.04 7.29 1.70
CA TRP A 56 -0.63 6.00 1.38
C TRP A 56 -2.13 5.96 1.64
N MET A 57 -2.80 5.06 0.94
CA MET A 57 -4.20 4.76 1.19
C MET A 57 -4.47 3.33 0.78
N VAL A 58 -5.54 2.76 1.31
CA VAL A 58 -5.99 1.43 0.93
C VAL A 58 -7.36 1.51 0.29
N SER A 59 -7.63 0.58 -0.61
CA SER A 59 -8.92 0.52 -1.29
C SER A 59 -9.35 -0.92 -1.52
N GLU A 60 -10.65 -1.07 -1.76
CA GLU A 60 -11.24 -2.36 -2.10
C GLU A 60 -11.11 -2.65 -3.59
N ASN A 61 -11.24 -1.60 -4.40
CA ASN A 61 -11.22 -1.72 -5.86
C ASN A 61 -10.02 -1.02 -6.48
N TYR A 62 -9.61 -1.49 -7.65
CA TYR A 62 -8.54 -0.88 -8.42
C TYR A 62 -9.19 0.02 -9.49
N GLU A 63 -9.23 1.31 -9.20
CA GLU A 63 -9.79 2.31 -10.12
C GLU A 63 -8.99 3.59 -10.03
N PHE A 64 -8.67 4.18 -11.18
CA PHE A 64 -8.16 5.53 -11.19
C PHE A 64 -8.56 6.24 -12.48
N THR A 65 -8.66 7.56 -12.38
CA THR A 65 -9.08 8.39 -13.51
C THR A 65 -7.95 9.33 -13.88
N LYS A 66 -7.70 9.46 -15.17
CA LYS A 66 -6.67 10.35 -15.71
C LYS A 66 -7.34 11.49 -16.47
N PHE A 67 -6.78 12.68 -16.32
CA PHE A 67 -7.20 13.86 -17.07
C PHE A 67 -5.99 14.43 -17.79
N GLY A 68 -6.16 14.88 -19.01
CA GLY A 68 -5.09 15.53 -19.78
C GLY A 68 -4.05 14.60 -20.38
N PHE A 69 -4.39 13.34 -20.53
CA PHE A 69 -3.48 12.32 -21.10
C PHE A 69 -3.93 11.90 -22.49
#